data_22299d661325dd1b3d3051b3475e76ed
#
_entry.id   22299d661325dd1b3d3051b3475e76ed
#
_cell.length_a   1.000
_cell.length_b   1.000
_cell.length_c   1.000
_cell.angle_alpha   90.00
_cell.angle_beta   90.00
_cell.angle_gamma   90.00
#
_symmetry.space_group_name_H-M   'P 1'
#
loop_
_entity.id
_entity.type
_entity.pdbx_description
1 polymer ?
#
loop_
_entity_poly.entity_id
_entity_poly.type
_entity_poly.pdbx_seq_one_letter_code
_entity_poly.pdbx_strand_id
1 'polypeptide(L)'
;MADFKRTKEYRELKQALLDHLAEKGLTNPVYGDMVRRYLSFREMEHQADADIAEKGLNIWDEKRQSWQINPCVSAKMNAARQAAAIYRALGFEDAAKNALPAGDDDDEL
;
A
#
# COMPACT_ATOMS: atom_id res chain seq x y z
N MET A 1 13.28 3.26 -13.49
CA MET A 1 12.22 2.70 -12.67
C MET A 1 10.96 3.52 -12.85
N ALA A 2 9.85 2.89 -13.03
CA ALA A 2 8.60 3.61 -13.24
C ALA A 2 8.14 4.26 -11.94
N ASP A 3 7.68 5.49 -12.07
CA ASP A 3 7.15 6.21 -10.94
C ASP A 3 5.75 5.70 -10.68
N PHE A 4 5.47 5.20 -9.48
CA PHE A 4 4.16 4.69 -9.12
C PHE A 4 3.06 5.72 -9.37
N LYS A 5 3.34 7.00 -9.11
CA LYS A 5 2.35 8.06 -9.30
C LYS A 5 1.92 8.24 -10.75
N ARG A 6 2.69 7.71 -11.69
CA ARG A 6 2.35 7.80 -13.11
C ARG A 6 1.64 6.57 -13.62
N THR A 7 1.49 5.54 -12.79
CA THR A 7 0.88 4.31 -13.26
C THR A 7 -0.62 4.42 -13.32
N LYS A 8 -1.23 3.59 -14.16
CA LYS A 8 -2.67 3.49 -14.24
C LYS A 8 -3.24 3.01 -12.92
N GLU A 9 -2.54 2.10 -12.26
CA GLU A 9 -2.97 1.58 -10.96
C GLU A 9 -3.11 2.71 -9.93
N TYR A 10 -2.13 3.60 -9.87
CA TYR A 10 -2.19 4.72 -8.93
C TYR A 10 -3.40 5.61 -9.22
N ARG A 11 -3.61 5.94 -10.49
CA ARG A 11 -4.70 6.83 -10.86
C ARG A 11 -6.06 6.22 -10.54
N GLU A 12 -6.21 4.93 -10.82
CA GLU A 12 -7.47 4.24 -10.55
C GLU A 12 -7.72 4.11 -9.06
N LEU A 13 -6.68 3.81 -8.30
CA LEU A 13 -6.79 3.70 -6.85
C LEU A 13 -7.16 5.04 -6.24
N LYS A 14 -6.49 6.10 -6.66
CA LYS A 14 -6.78 7.43 -6.14
C LYS A 14 -8.22 7.83 -6.44
N GLN A 15 -8.69 7.58 -7.66
CA GLN A 15 -10.04 7.94 -8.04
C GLN A 15 -11.07 7.15 -7.23
N ALA A 16 -10.83 5.86 -7.06
CA ALA A 16 -11.73 5.01 -6.28
C ALA A 16 -11.84 5.47 -4.83
N LEU A 17 -10.72 5.87 -4.24
CA LEU A 17 -10.73 6.37 -2.86
C LEU A 17 -11.49 7.68 -2.76
N LEU A 18 -11.29 8.58 -3.69
CA LEU A 18 -11.99 9.87 -3.67
C LEU A 18 -13.49 9.69 -3.90
N ASP A 19 -13.86 8.77 -4.79
CA ASP A 19 -15.26 8.47 -5.05
C ASP A 19 -15.94 7.90 -3.81
N HIS A 20 -15.24 7.04 -3.08
CA HIS A 20 -15.78 6.46 -1.85
C HIS A 20 -16.02 7.54 -0.79
N LEU A 21 -15.09 8.47 -0.65
CA LEU A 21 -15.27 9.57 0.29
C LEU A 21 -16.50 10.39 -0.10
N ALA A 22 -16.67 10.67 -1.37
CA ALA A 22 -17.81 11.46 -1.84
C ALA A 22 -19.12 10.73 -1.57
N GLU A 23 -19.16 9.42 -1.83
CA GLU A 23 -20.36 8.64 -1.60
C GLU A 23 -20.76 8.61 -0.14
N LYS A 24 -19.80 8.62 0.76
CA LYS A 24 -20.09 8.59 2.20
C LYS A 24 -20.22 9.98 2.81
N GLY A 25 -20.12 11.02 2.01
CA GLY A 25 -20.24 12.39 2.50
C GLY A 25 -19.07 12.82 3.39
N LEU A 26 -17.93 12.18 3.24
CA LEU A 26 -16.75 12.51 4.05
C LEU A 26 -16.00 13.65 3.39
N THR A 27 -16.47 14.86 3.61
CA THR A 27 -15.95 16.03 2.92
C THR A 27 -14.93 16.82 3.74
N ASN A 28 -14.72 16.46 5.00
CA ASN A 28 -13.74 17.14 5.83
C ASN A 28 -12.34 16.94 5.22
N PRO A 29 -11.53 18.02 5.17
CA PRO A 29 -10.18 17.91 4.60
C PRO A 29 -9.29 16.85 5.24
N VAL A 30 -9.59 16.44 6.47
CA VAL A 30 -8.84 15.37 7.13
C VAL A 30 -8.89 14.07 6.31
N TYR A 31 -10.04 13.77 5.71
CA TYR A 31 -10.17 12.54 4.93
C TYR A 31 -9.34 12.59 3.64
N GLY A 32 -9.27 13.76 3.01
CA GLY A 32 -8.40 13.93 1.86
C GLY A 32 -6.93 13.74 2.23
N ASP A 33 -6.53 14.24 3.40
CA ASP A 33 -5.19 14.07 3.89
C ASP A 33 -4.88 12.59 4.15
N MET A 34 -5.83 11.85 4.71
CA MET A 34 -5.67 10.42 4.93
C MET A 34 -5.49 9.66 3.61
N VAL A 35 -6.20 10.04 2.57
CA VAL A 35 -6.03 9.43 1.25
C VAL A 35 -4.62 9.71 0.73
N ARG A 36 -4.12 10.93 0.88
CA ARG A 36 -2.77 11.26 0.44
C ARG A 36 -1.73 10.43 1.18
N ARG A 37 -1.90 10.25 2.49
CA ARG A 37 -0.98 9.44 3.28
C ARG A 37 -1.03 7.98 2.85
N TYR A 38 -2.23 7.46 2.63
CA TYR A 38 -2.39 6.10 2.15
C TYR A 38 -1.62 5.89 0.84
N LEU A 39 -1.80 6.82 -0.10
CA LEU A 39 -1.12 6.72 -1.39
C LEU A 39 0.39 6.84 -1.26
N SER A 40 0.88 7.65 -0.32
CA SER A 40 2.31 7.75 -0.06
C SER A 40 2.88 6.42 0.45
N PHE A 41 2.16 5.74 1.34
CA PHE A 41 2.63 4.44 1.82
C PHE A 41 2.58 3.39 0.70
N ARG A 42 1.59 3.45 -0.18
CA ARG A 42 1.54 2.54 -1.32
C ARG A 42 2.71 2.81 -2.28
N GLU A 43 3.10 4.06 -2.41
CA GLU A 43 4.27 4.38 -3.22
C GLU A 43 5.54 3.83 -2.61
N MET A 44 5.67 3.91 -1.28
CA MET A 44 6.82 3.34 -0.58
C MET A 44 6.87 1.82 -0.77
N GLU A 45 5.71 1.16 -0.71
CA GLU A 45 5.66 -0.28 -0.98
C GLU A 45 6.14 -0.58 -2.39
N HIS A 46 5.71 0.20 -3.36
CA HIS A 46 6.06 0.00 -4.76
C HIS A 46 7.57 0.15 -4.96
N GLN A 47 8.16 1.17 -4.34
CA GLN A 47 9.60 1.39 -4.44
C GLN A 47 10.38 0.29 -3.76
N ALA A 48 9.91 -0.18 -2.60
CA ALA A 48 10.57 -1.27 -1.90
C ALA A 48 10.49 -2.56 -2.71
N ASP A 49 9.35 -2.83 -3.33
CA ASP A 49 9.19 -4.00 -4.19
C ASP A 49 10.17 -3.97 -5.36
N ALA A 50 10.35 -2.80 -5.97
CA ALA A 50 11.28 -2.68 -7.08
C ALA A 50 12.71 -2.93 -6.63
N ASP A 51 13.08 -2.42 -5.46
CA ASP A 51 14.41 -2.63 -4.92
C ASP A 51 14.65 -4.10 -4.59
N ILE A 52 13.67 -4.76 -3.97
CA ILE A 52 13.78 -6.17 -3.64
C ILE A 52 13.88 -7.02 -4.91
N ALA A 53 13.11 -6.65 -5.93
CA ALA A 53 13.14 -7.38 -7.20
C ALA A 53 14.52 -7.28 -7.86
N GLU A 54 15.17 -6.14 -7.70
CA GLU A 54 16.48 -5.93 -8.28
C GLU A 54 17.61 -6.54 -7.44
N LYS A 55 17.58 -6.35 -6.13
CA LYS A 55 18.70 -6.73 -5.26
C LYS A 55 18.48 -8.03 -4.49
N GLY A 56 17.24 -8.52 -4.43
CA GLY A 56 16.91 -9.73 -3.71
C GLY A 56 16.56 -9.47 -2.26
N LEU A 57 16.10 -10.53 -1.59
CA LEU A 57 15.71 -10.45 -0.18
C LEU A 57 16.93 -10.33 0.74
N ASN A 58 18.08 -10.82 0.28
CA ASN A 58 19.31 -10.75 1.06
C ASN A 58 20.36 -10.02 0.26
N ILE A 59 21.15 -9.19 0.93
CA ILE A 59 22.18 -8.39 0.32
C ILE A 59 23.51 -8.73 0.99
N TRP A 60 24.57 -8.87 0.18
CA TRP A 60 25.90 -9.14 0.74
C TRP A 60 26.47 -7.88 1.38
N ASP A 61 26.92 -8.00 2.62
CA ASP A 61 27.52 -6.88 3.36
C ASP A 61 29.04 -7.09 3.39
N GLU A 62 29.77 -6.26 2.65
CA GLU A 62 31.20 -6.37 2.56
C GLU A 62 31.91 -6.15 3.89
N LYS A 63 31.40 -5.24 4.70
CA LYS A 63 32.03 -4.98 5.99
C LYS A 63 31.88 -6.14 6.96
N ARG A 64 30.70 -6.76 6.97
CA ARG A 64 30.44 -7.89 7.88
C ARG A 64 30.79 -9.23 7.25
N GLN A 65 31.09 -9.24 5.96
CA GLN A 65 31.38 -10.46 5.23
C GLN A 65 30.26 -11.48 5.44
N SER A 66 29.04 -11.06 5.32
CA SER A 66 27.90 -11.94 5.52
C SER A 66 26.68 -11.41 4.78
N TRP A 67 25.70 -12.28 4.56
CA TRP A 67 24.45 -11.92 3.94
C TRP A 67 23.54 -11.28 5.00
N GLN A 68 22.94 -10.16 4.64
CA GLN A 68 22.01 -9.45 5.50
C GLN A 68 20.67 -9.32 4.80
N ILE A 69 19.59 -9.28 5.57
CA ILE A 69 18.27 -9.07 5.00
C ILE A 69 18.22 -7.67 4.38
N ASN A 70 17.67 -7.57 3.18
CA ASN A 70 17.49 -6.29 2.51
C ASN A 70 16.60 -5.38 3.38
N PRO A 71 17.09 -4.20 3.78
CA PRO A 71 16.29 -3.29 4.61
C PRO A 71 14.95 -2.91 4.00
N CYS A 72 14.82 -3.00 2.68
CA CYS A 72 13.55 -2.70 2.02
C CYS A 72 12.47 -3.69 2.35
N VAL A 73 12.80 -4.89 2.85
CA VAL A 73 11.80 -5.86 3.30
C VAL A 73 11.03 -5.28 4.49
N SER A 74 11.76 -4.76 5.49
CA SER A 74 11.15 -4.14 6.65
C SER A 74 10.39 -2.88 6.27
N ALA A 75 10.98 -2.07 5.38
CA ALA A 75 10.34 -0.84 4.94
C ALA A 75 9.02 -1.13 4.24
N LYS A 76 8.99 -2.17 3.40
CA LYS A 76 7.77 -2.58 2.72
C LYS A 76 6.70 -3.00 3.72
N MET A 77 7.09 -3.83 4.70
CA MET A 77 6.13 -4.32 5.69
C MET A 77 5.57 -3.20 6.54
N ASN A 78 6.40 -2.23 6.91
CA ASN A 78 5.94 -1.09 7.67
C ASN A 78 4.99 -0.22 6.85
N ALA A 79 5.32 0.04 5.59
CA ALA A 79 4.45 0.84 4.73
C ALA A 79 3.12 0.14 4.51
N ALA A 80 3.13 -1.18 4.30
CA ALA A 80 1.91 -1.94 4.11
C ALA A 80 1.02 -1.89 5.35
N ARG A 81 1.64 -1.98 6.53
CA ARG A 81 0.87 -1.92 7.78
C ARG A 81 0.23 -0.55 7.97
N GLN A 82 0.96 0.52 7.68
CA GLN A 82 0.42 1.87 7.79
C GLN A 82 -0.69 2.10 6.78
N ALA A 83 -0.51 1.64 5.55
CA ALA A 83 -1.54 1.78 4.53
C ALA A 83 -2.80 1.03 4.95
N ALA A 84 -2.66 -0.18 5.48
CA ALA A 84 -3.80 -0.98 5.92
C ALA A 84 -4.55 -0.29 7.07
N ALA A 85 -3.82 0.35 7.98
CA ALA A 85 -4.44 1.05 9.10
C ALA A 85 -5.29 2.22 8.60
N ILE A 86 -4.80 2.98 7.64
CA ILE A 86 -5.55 4.09 7.08
C ILE A 86 -6.77 3.58 6.32
N TYR A 87 -6.60 2.50 5.57
CA TYR A 87 -7.67 1.89 4.79
C TYR A 87 -8.82 1.49 5.72
N ARG A 88 -8.52 0.88 6.85
CA ARG A 88 -9.54 0.51 7.84
C ARG A 88 -10.17 1.74 8.46
N ALA A 89 -9.38 2.75 8.79
CA ALA A 89 -9.90 3.96 9.41
C ALA A 89 -10.88 4.69 8.50
N LEU A 90 -10.66 4.60 7.18
CA LEU A 90 -11.56 5.22 6.21
C LEU A 90 -12.80 4.39 5.91
N GLY A 91 -12.87 3.17 6.42
CA GLY A 91 -14.03 2.30 6.22
C GLY A 91 -14.05 1.55 4.91
N PHE A 92 -12.95 1.57 4.17
CA PHE A 92 -12.90 0.88 2.89
C PHE A 92 -12.97 -0.64 3.03
N GLU A 93 -12.58 -1.16 4.18
CA GLU A 93 -12.60 -2.59 4.41
C GLU A 93 -14.00 -3.14 4.31
N ASP A 94 -14.97 -2.44 4.88
CA ASP A 94 -16.36 -2.87 4.81
C ASP A 94 -16.88 -2.82 3.38
N ALA A 95 -16.51 -1.79 2.64
CA ALA A 95 -16.91 -1.67 1.26
C ALA A 95 -16.36 -2.82 0.42
N ALA A 96 -15.11 -3.19 0.67
CA ALA A 96 -14.48 -4.30 -0.04
C ALA A 96 -15.15 -5.62 0.28
N LYS A 97 -15.50 -5.84 1.55
CA LYS A 97 -16.20 -7.05 1.94
C LYS A 97 -17.54 -7.17 1.27
N ASN A 98 -18.25 -6.05 1.19
CA ASN A 98 -19.57 -6.05 0.56
C ASN A 98 -19.50 -6.28 -0.93
N ALA A 99 -18.39 -5.97 -1.55
CA ALA A 99 -18.22 -6.14 -2.98
C ALA A 99 -17.78 -7.55 -3.36
N LEU A 100 -17.27 -8.32 -2.40
CA LEU A 100 -16.76 -9.66 -2.72
C LEU A 100 -17.85 -10.72 -2.57
N PRO A 101 -17.84 -11.73 -3.43
CA PRO A 101 -18.78 -12.84 -3.26
C PRO A 101 -18.51 -13.57 -1.96
N ALA A 102 -19.57 -14.12 -1.37
CA ALA A 102 -19.43 -14.87 -0.15
C ALA A 102 -18.54 -16.08 -0.41
N GLY A 103 -17.61 -16.32 0.46
CA GLY A 103 -16.76 -17.47 0.32
C GLY A 103 -15.40 -17.18 -0.22
N ASP A 104 -15.23 -16.00 -0.83
CA ASP A 104 -13.96 -15.69 -1.33
C ASP A 104 -13.05 -15.20 -0.26
N ASP A 105 -13.60 -14.76 0.83
CA ASP A 105 -12.82 -14.08 1.79
C ASP A 105 -12.10 -14.96 2.71
N ASP A 106 -12.38 -16.22 2.71
CA ASP A 106 -11.82 -16.97 3.77
C ASP A 106 -10.67 -17.76 3.39
N ASP A 107 -10.35 -17.89 2.15
CA ASP A 107 -9.38 -18.87 1.93
C ASP A 107 -8.13 -18.33 1.64
N GLU A 108 -7.95 -17.17 1.50
CA GLU A 108 -6.83 -16.84 1.05
C GLU A 108 -5.86 -16.67 1.93
N LEU A 109 -5.76 -17.07 2.71
CA LEU A 109 -4.61 -16.77 3.48
C LEU A 109 -4.01 -17.86 4.13
#